data_cbf461c886380898a2fd5c326742b8b5
#
_entry.id   cbf461c886380898a2fd5c326742b8b5
#
_cell.length_a   1.000
_cell.length_b   1.000
_cell.length_c   1.000
_cell.angle_alpha   90.00
_cell.angle_beta   90.00
_cell.angle_gamma   90.00
#
_symmetry.space_group_name_H-M   'P 1'
#
loop_
_entity.id
_entity.type
_entity.pdbx_description
1 polymer ?
#
loop_
_entity_poly.entity_id
_entity_poly.type
_entity_poly.pdbx_seq_one_letter_code
_entity_poly.pdbx_strand_id
1 'polypeptide(L)'
;LERHLTKQEILELNLNRVYRGDQAYGVEAAAQRYFNKSASALTVSEAALLAALPKAPSRLAPTSNLPAARARAEAVLYSMLDAGFIDQATYETALENPAELAAGDESFEPGAFGYVFDQAVAEAREHLGDAADTPDLVIRTSLNVTAQRAAERAVAAVMDLQAEARNADEAALVAMDLQGRVRAIVGGRDYTASQFNRAVQARRQPGSAFKPVVFAAAFEAGMEPATAFNDEPIEIEGWSPENYGGDYRGRITIADALKRSINTVAAQAGAAVGADAVAEMGQRLGITTALNAVPSLSLGASGVSLIDMTRVYAVFANDGRRPEPVLVLEVRNSRGDLLYQAPEATEGRQVIEREQAQWMSTLLQGVVIEGTGQRAQINGRRVAGKTGTSQMSRDAWFVGYTGQMVAGVWVGNDDDTPTDGVTGGQLPAEIWRRFMSEAHEGLPGAPLSAPAPQRRGAREERLAAYY
;
A
#
# COMPACT_ATOMS: atom_id res chain seq x y z
N LEU A 1 15.79 -28.93 -30.37
CA LEU A 1 14.37 -28.74 -30.14
C LEU A 1 13.51 -29.67 -30.98
N GLU A 2 13.68 -29.70 -32.32
CA GLU A 2 12.89 -30.52 -33.27
C GLU A 2 12.96 -32.04 -33.02
N ARG A 3 13.88 -32.54 -32.17
CA ARG A 3 13.93 -33.95 -31.76
C ARG A 3 12.92 -34.30 -30.66
N HIS A 4 12.40 -33.32 -29.98
CA HIS A 4 11.55 -33.47 -28.76
C HIS A 4 10.24 -32.70 -28.80
N LEU A 5 10.12 -31.74 -29.73
CA LEU A 5 8.97 -30.87 -29.86
C LEU A 5 8.50 -30.80 -31.31
N THR A 6 7.22 -30.70 -31.51
CA THR A 6 6.60 -30.40 -32.80
C THR A 6 6.91 -28.97 -33.24
N LYS A 7 6.79 -28.69 -34.53
CA LYS A 7 6.93 -27.30 -35.02
C LYS A 7 5.94 -26.33 -34.37
N GLN A 8 4.75 -26.79 -34.04
CA GLN A 8 3.73 -26.00 -33.40
C GLN A 8 4.13 -25.66 -31.96
N GLU A 9 4.62 -26.62 -31.17
CA GLU A 9 5.12 -26.38 -29.84
C GLU A 9 6.33 -25.45 -29.80
N ILE A 10 7.23 -25.58 -30.81
CA ILE A 10 8.38 -24.65 -30.93
C ILE A 10 7.89 -23.22 -31.22
N LEU A 11 6.90 -23.06 -32.12
CA LEU A 11 6.32 -21.76 -32.43
C LEU A 11 5.61 -21.17 -31.20
N GLU A 12 4.85 -21.98 -30.48
CA GLU A 12 4.16 -21.58 -29.25
C GLU A 12 5.16 -21.11 -28.20
N LEU A 13 6.23 -21.85 -27.95
CA LEU A 13 7.31 -21.43 -27.06
C LEU A 13 7.97 -20.11 -27.51
N ASN A 14 8.19 -19.93 -28.81
CA ASN A 14 8.75 -18.69 -29.34
C ASN A 14 7.81 -17.52 -29.12
N LEU A 15 6.52 -17.68 -29.42
CA LEU A 15 5.53 -16.62 -29.25
C LEU A 15 5.33 -16.24 -27.76
N ASN A 16 5.43 -17.19 -26.83
CA ASN A 16 5.14 -16.98 -25.45
C ASN A 16 6.37 -16.61 -24.60
N ARG A 17 7.61 -16.97 -25.02
CA ARG A 17 8.79 -16.87 -24.13
C ARG A 17 9.94 -16.04 -24.67
N VAL A 18 9.99 -15.76 -25.96
CA VAL A 18 11.14 -15.05 -26.51
C VAL A 18 11.10 -13.58 -26.10
N TYR A 19 12.22 -13.12 -25.55
CA TYR A 19 12.42 -11.73 -25.15
C TYR A 19 12.32 -10.78 -26.35
N ARG A 20 11.52 -9.72 -26.22
CA ARG A 20 11.21 -8.75 -27.28
C ARG A 20 11.61 -7.32 -26.93
N GLY A 21 12.49 -7.15 -25.96
CA GLY A 21 12.89 -5.83 -25.48
C GLY A 21 12.01 -5.32 -24.34
N ASP A 22 12.47 -4.29 -23.63
CA ASP A 22 11.73 -3.60 -22.57
C ASP A 22 11.02 -4.52 -21.57
N GLN A 23 11.72 -5.58 -21.14
CA GLN A 23 11.22 -6.61 -20.22
C GLN A 23 9.99 -7.39 -20.74
N ALA A 24 9.61 -7.24 -22.01
CA ALA A 24 8.52 -7.99 -22.61
C ALA A 24 8.99 -9.38 -23.08
N TYR A 25 8.47 -10.41 -22.45
CA TYR A 25 8.66 -11.80 -22.83
C TYR A 25 7.36 -12.31 -23.47
N GLY A 26 7.48 -12.82 -24.69
CA GLY A 26 6.34 -13.25 -25.52
C GLY A 26 5.65 -12.12 -26.28
N VAL A 27 4.76 -12.51 -27.20
CA VAL A 27 4.08 -11.57 -28.11
C VAL A 27 2.98 -10.80 -27.38
N GLU A 28 2.24 -11.43 -26.48
CA GLU A 28 1.16 -10.75 -25.75
C GLU A 28 1.72 -9.63 -24.86
N ALA A 29 2.76 -9.93 -24.06
CA ALA A 29 3.41 -8.93 -23.24
C ALA A 29 3.97 -7.77 -24.08
N ALA A 30 4.57 -8.07 -25.23
CA ALA A 30 5.10 -7.06 -26.14
C ALA A 30 3.98 -6.23 -26.82
N ALA A 31 2.87 -6.84 -27.18
CA ALA A 31 1.70 -6.17 -27.75
C ALA A 31 1.07 -5.19 -26.76
N GLN A 32 0.91 -5.62 -25.51
CA GLN A 32 0.45 -4.74 -24.42
C GLN A 32 1.46 -3.62 -24.18
N ARG A 33 2.75 -3.95 -24.09
CA ARG A 33 3.83 -3.00 -23.80
C ARG A 33 3.94 -1.88 -24.84
N TYR A 34 3.93 -2.24 -26.12
CA TYR A 34 4.22 -1.29 -27.20
C TYR A 34 2.97 -0.65 -27.80
N PHE A 35 1.83 -1.34 -27.75
CA PHE A 35 0.63 -0.93 -28.47
C PHE A 35 -0.62 -0.82 -27.58
N ASN A 36 -0.53 -1.25 -26.33
CA ASN A 36 -1.69 -1.33 -25.41
C ASN A 36 -2.86 -2.13 -26.01
N LYS A 37 -2.55 -3.23 -26.68
CA LYS A 37 -3.50 -4.11 -27.37
C LYS A 37 -3.19 -5.57 -27.04
N SER A 38 -4.22 -6.44 -27.11
CA SER A 38 -3.98 -7.88 -27.18
C SER A 38 -3.24 -8.25 -28.47
N ALA A 39 -2.40 -9.29 -28.41
CA ALA A 39 -1.70 -9.82 -29.60
C ALA A 39 -2.66 -10.18 -30.74
N SER A 40 -3.88 -10.62 -30.44
CA SER A 40 -4.94 -10.92 -31.42
C SER A 40 -5.50 -9.68 -32.15
N ALA A 41 -5.27 -8.48 -31.62
CA ALA A 41 -5.73 -7.20 -32.17
C ALA A 41 -4.65 -6.42 -32.92
N LEU A 42 -3.45 -7.02 -33.09
CA LEU A 42 -2.35 -6.38 -33.80
C LEU A 42 -2.64 -6.21 -35.29
N THR A 43 -2.24 -5.07 -35.84
CA THR A 43 -2.16 -4.88 -37.29
C THR A 43 -0.98 -5.64 -37.87
N VAL A 44 -0.94 -5.81 -39.19
CA VAL A 44 0.18 -6.48 -39.87
C VAL A 44 1.51 -5.76 -39.65
N SER A 45 1.52 -4.43 -39.64
CA SER A 45 2.71 -3.61 -39.35
C SER A 45 3.20 -3.78 -37.91
N GLU A 46 2.27 -3.81 -36.93
CA GLU A 46 2.58 -4.04 -35.53
C GLU A 46 3.14 -5.46 -35.30
N ALA A 47 2.50 -6.45 -35.87
CA ALA A 47 2.97 -7.85 -35.81
C ALA A 47 4.37 -8.03 -36.43
N ALA A 48 4.62 -7.41 -37.60
CA ALA A 48 5.94 -7.41 -38.22
C ALA A 48 7.02 -6.73 -37.37
N LEU A 49 6.66 -5.64 -36.68
CA LEU A 49 7.56 -4.95 -35.73
C LEU A 49 7.93 -5.88 -34.58
N LEU A 50 6.97 -6.56 -33.94
CA LEU A 50 7.25 -7.49 -32.84
C LEU A 50 8.08 -8.71 -33.35
N ALA A 51 7.83 -9.19 -34.56
CA ALA A 51 8.61 -10.28 -35.16
C ALA A 51 10.06 -9.88 -35.51
N ALA A 52 10.33 -8.59 -35.66
CA ALA A 52 11.66 -8.05 -35.92
C ALA A 52 12.57 -8.02 -34.67
N LEU A 53 12.01 -7.90 -33.47
CA LEU A 53 12.73 -7.65 -32.22
C LEU A 53 13.67 -8.78 -31.78
N PRO A 54 13.34 -10.07 -31.89
CA PRO A 54 14.19 -11.16 -31.38
C PRO A 54 15.62 -11.17 -31.93
N LYS A 55 15.87 -10.51 -33.05
CA LYS A 55 17.22 -10.41 -33.65
C LYS A 55 18.19 -9.60 -32.75
N ALA A 56 17.71 -8.57 -32.05
CA ALA A 56 18.50 -7.74 -31.17
C ALA A 56 17.56 -6.96 -30.22
N PRO A 57 16.88 -7.63 -29.28
CA PRO A 57 15.70 -7.08 -28.59
C PRO A 57 15.99 -5.78 -27.83
N SER A 58 17.13 -5.69 -27.14
CA SER A 58 17.49 -4.45 -26.39
C SER A 58 17.89 -3.30 -27.32
N ARG A 59 18.49 -3.57 -28.48
CA ARG A 59 18.93 -2.54 -29.44
C ARG A 59 17.80 -2.06 -30.34
N LEU A 60 16.83 -2.93 -30.60
CA LEU A 60 15.67 -2.68 -31.46
C LEU A 60 14.40 -2.38 -30.65
N ALA A 61 14.52 -2.22 -29.32
CA ALA A 61 13.36 -1.88 -28.50
C ALA A 61 12.69 -0.60 -29.05
N PRO A 62 11.41 -0.65 -29.44
CA PRO A 62 10.75 0.49 -30.09
C PRO A 62 10.70 1.76 -29.25
N THR A 63 10.65 1.62 -27.92
CA THR A 63 10.67 2.73 -26.98
C THR A 63 11.97 3.51 -26.97
N SER A 64 13.09 2.85 -27.25
CA SER A 64 14.41 3.49 -27.29
C SER A 64 14.90 3.77 -28.71
N ASN A 65 14.47 3.00 -29.71
CA ASN A 65 14.94 3.14 -31.10
C ASN A 65 13.87 2.75 -32.13
N LEU A 66 12.75 3.48 -32.15
CA LEU A 66 11.65 3.25 -33.07
C LEU A 66 12.06 3.26 -34.56
N PRO A 67 12.97 4.17 -35.03
CA PRO A 67 13.39 4.16 -36.43
C PRO A 67 14.08 2.85 -36.84
N ALA A 68 14.98 2.31 -36.01
CA ALA A 68 15.66 1.05 -36.28
C ALA A 68 14.70 -0.16 -36.21
N ALA A 69 13.74 -0.13 -35.27
CA ALA A 69 12.70 -1.13 -35.16
C ALA A 69 11.83 -1.17 -36.42
N ARG A 70 11.36 -0.02 -36.92
CA ARG A 70 10.57 0.11 -38.16
C ARG A 70 11.34 -0.35 -39.38
N ALA A 71 12.60 0.09 -39.56
CA ALA A 71 13.43 -0.35 -40.67
C ALA A 71 13.62 -1.89 -40.67
N ARG A 72 13.69 -2.51 -39.49
CA ARG A 72 13.75 -3.99 -39.41
C ARG A 72 12.40 -4.63 -39.69
N ALA A 73 11.29 -4.01 -39.26
CA ALA A 73 9.94 -4.48 -39.55
C ALA A 73 9.62 -4.47 -41.06
N GLU A 74 10.09 -3.47 -41.81
CA GLU A 74 9.98 -3.44 -43.27
C GLU A 74 10.62 -4.68 -43.93
N ALA A 75 11.81 -5.10 -43.43
CA ALA A 75 12.44 -6.32 -43.91
C ALA A 75 11.63 -7.59 -43.56
N VAL A 76 10.91 -7.61 -42.48
CA VAL A 76 9.99 -8.69 -42.11
C VAL A 76 8.77 -8.69 -43.03
N LEU A 77 8.15 -7.52 -43.25
CA LEU A 77 7.02 -7.35 -44.18
C LEU A 77 7.38 -7.83 -45.59
N TYR A 78 8.57 -7.47 -46.07
CA TYR A 78 9.04 -7.96 -47.37
C TYR A 78 9.17 -9.49 -47.39
N SER A 79 9.71 -10.09 -46.32
CA SER A 79 9.81 -11.55 -46.20
C SER A 79 8.45 -12.25 -46.18
N MET A 80 7.44 -11.59 -45.53
CA MET A 80 6.06 -12.12 -45.51
C MET A 80 5.42 -12.08 -46.91
N LEU A 81 5.68 -11.03 -47.70
CA LEU A 81 5.23 -10.91 -49.08
C LEU A 81 5.92 -11.97 -49.97
N ASP A 82 7.24 -12.09 -49.90
CA ASP A 82 8.03 -13.04 -50.69
C ASP A 82 7.61 -14.50 -50.41
N ALA A 83 7.29 -14.80 -49.14
CA ALA A 83 6.79 -16.11 -48.72
C ALA A 83 5.29 -16.34 -49.01
N GLY A 84 4.57 -15.35 -49.51
CA GLY A 84 3.16 -15.45 -49.84
C GLY A 84 2.21 -15.44 -48.63
N PHE A 85 2.66 -15.00 -47.46
CA PHE A 85 1.81 -14.85 -46.28
C PHE A 85 0.93 -13.63 -46.32
N ILE A 86 1.34 -12.59 -47.07
CA ILE A 86 0.54 -11.39 -47.34
C ILE A 86 0.60 -11.08 -48.84
N ASP A 87 -0.42 -10.43 -49.37
CA ASP A 87 -0.44 -9.94 -50.74
C ASP A 87 0.21 -8.57 -50.89
N GLN A 88 0.39 -8.12 -52.13
CA GLN A 88 1.01 -6.84 -52.46
C GLN A 88 0.25 -5.67 -51.83
N ALA A 89 -1.08 -5.66 -51.84
CA ALA A 89 -1.91 -4.59 -51.30
C ALA A 89 -1.78 -4.47 -49.78
N THR A 90 -1.74 -5.63 -49.12
CA THR A 90 -1.51 -5.68 -47.64
C THR A 90 -0.11 -5.16 -47.26
N TYR A 91 0.91 -5.54 -48.06
CA TYR A 91 2.27 -5.04 -47.86
C TYR A 91 2.37 -3.53 -48.02
N GLU A 92 1.80 -2.96 -49.09
CA GLU A 92 1.77 -1.50 -49.33
C GLU A 92 1.02 -0.79 -48.23
N THR A 93 -0.15 -1.27 -47.81
CA THR A 93 -0.92 -0.71 -46.69
C THR A 93 -0.13 -0.71 -45.38
N ALA A 94 0.62 -1.77 -45.10
CA ALA A 94 1.44 -1.88 -43.90
C ALA A 94 2.65 -0.93 -43.92
N LEU A 95 3.20 -0.60 -45.10
CA LEU A 95 4.26 0.41 -45.26
C LEU A 95 3.73 1.84 -45.11
N GLU A 96 2.53 2.11 -45.65
CA GLU A 96 1.87 3.43 -45.51
C GLU A 96 1.40 3.71 -44.09
N ASN A 97 1.08 2.67 -43.33
CA ASN A 97 0.62 2.74 -41.94
C ASN A 97 1.60 2.01 -41.01
N PRO A 98 2.81 2.53 -40.81
CA PRO A 98 3.79 1.91 -39.95
C PRO A 98 3.33 1.86 -38.50
N ALA A 99 3.77 0.82 -37.78
CA ALA A 99 3.45 0.64 -36.38
C ALA A 99 3.79 1.92 -35.58
N GLU A 100 2.81 2.43 -34.86
CA GLU A 100 2.96 3.54 -33.91
C GLU A 100 2.86 3.00 -32.51
N LEU A 101 3.76 3.47 -31.64
CA LEU A 101 3.64 3.12 -30.23
C LEU A 101 2.35 3.76 -29.68
N ALA A 102 1.66 3.01 -28.83
CA ALA A 102 0.60 3.62 -28.02
C ALA A 102 1.18 4.87 -27.38
N ALA A 103 0.43 5.96 -27.39
CA ALA A 103 0.85 7.19 -26.71
C ALA A 103 1.25 6.81 -25.29
N GLY A 104 2.55 6.90 -25.00
CA GLY A 104 3.12 6.29 -23.83
C GLY A 104 2.42 6.80 -22.58
N ASP A 105 1.83 5.89 -21.87
CA ASP A 105 1.84 5.98 -20.43
C ASP A 105 3.34 6.06 -20.06
N GLU A 106 3.75 7.15 -19.44
CA GLU A 106 5.13 7.53 -19.18
C GLU A 106 5.99 6.31 -18.83
N SER A 107 7.09 6.13 -19.52
CA SER A 107 8.04 5.04 -19.46
C SER A 107 7.87 4.12 -18.25
N PHE A 108 7.63 2.84 -18.51
CA PHE A 108 7.76 1.81 -17.48
C PHE A 108 9.24 1.79 -17.07
N GLU A 109 9.58 2.64 -16.11
CA GLU A 109 10.94 2.74 -15.57
C GLU A 109 11.36 1.36 -15.07
N PRO A 110 12.57 0.89 -15.36
CA PRO A 110 13.10 -0.33 -14.77
C PRO A 110 13.00 -0.23 -13.24
N GLY A 111 12.24 -1.16 -12.63
CA GLY A 111 11.98 -1.14 -11.19
C GLY A 111 10.64 -0.51 -10.78
N ALA A 112 9.97 0.26 -11.65
CA ALA A 112 8.59 0.67 -11.39
C ALA A 112 7.72 -0.57 -11.16
N PHE A 113 6.86 -0.51 -10.13
CA PHE A 113 6.01 -1.63 -9.71
C PHE A 113 6.75 -2.90 -9.24
N GLY A 114 8.10 -2.90 -9.11
CA GLY A 114 8.86 -4.10 -8.73
C GLY A 114 8.36 -4.73 -7.43
N TYR A 115 8.15 -3.93 -6.39
CA TYR A 115 7.59 -4.41 -5.12
C TYR A 115 6.18 -4.99 -5.27
N VAL A 116 5.37 -4.45 -6.19
CA VAL A 116 4.02 -4.95 -6.47
C VAL A 116 4.08 -6.29 -7.18
N PHE A 117 4.97 -6.45 -8.16
CA PHE A 117 5.14 -7.71 -8.87
C PHE A 117 5.59 -8.83 -7.94
N ASP A 118 6.61 -8.58 -7.12
CA ASP A 118 7.11 -9.58 -6.18
C ASP A 118 6.02 -9.97 -5.17
N GLN A 119 5.29 -8.98 -4.64
CA GLN A 119 4.19 -9.25 -3.72
C GLN A 119 3.04 -10.01 -4.38
N ALA A 120 2.67 -9.67 -5.61
CA ALA A 120 1.63 -10.36 -6.34
C ALA A 120 2.01 -11.81 -6.66
N VAL A 121 3.26 -12.07 -7.03
CA VAL A 121 3.77 -13.42 -7.24
C VAL A 121 3.80 -14.21 -5.94
N ALA A 122 4.23 -13.60 -4.83
CA ALA A 122 4.26 -14.25 -3.52
C ALA A 122 2.84 -14.63 -3.05
N GLU A 123 1.88 -13.71 -3.13
CA GLU A 123 0.48 -13.95 -2.76
C GLU A 123 -0.18 -14.99 -3.69
N ALA A 124 0.09 -14.95 -5.00
CA ALA A 124 -0.41 -15.95 -5.94
C ALA A 124 0.12 -17.35 -5.60
N ARG A 125 1.41 -17.48 -5.26
CA ARG A 125 2.00 -18.75 -4.85
C ARG A 125 1.39 -19.29 -3.56
N GLU A 126 1.11 -18.43 -2.59
CA GLU A 126 0.44 -18.81 -1.35
C GLU A 126 -0.95 -19.40 -1.63
N HIS A 127 -1.72 -18.78 -2.53
CA HIS A 127 -3.06 -19.26 -2.90
C HIS A 127 -3.05 -20.54 -3.73
N LEU A 128 -2.05 -20.73 -4.60
CA LEU A 128 -1.99 -21.86 -5.51
C LEU A 128 -1.34 -23.11 -4.87
N GLY A 129 -0.52 -22.95 -3.82
CA GLY A 129 0.23 -24.09 -3.23
C GLY A 129 1.04 -24.83 -4.32
N ASP A 130 0.89 -26.16 -4.41
CA ASP A 130 1.61 -26.99 -5.38
C ASP A 130 1.30 -26.64 -6.84
N ALA A 131 0.15 -26.01 -7.12
CA ALA A 131 -0.21 -25.55 -8.47
C ALA A 131 0.59 -24.30 -8.90
N ALA A 132 1.37 -23.71 -8.02
CA ALA A 132 2.23 -22.55 -8.32
C ALA A 132 3.39 -22.88 -9.27
N ASP A 133 3.75 -24.17 -9.43
CA ASP A 133 4.77 -24.62 -10.38
C ASP A 133 4.28 -24.61 -11.86
N THR A 134 3.02 -24.20 -12.08
CA THR A 134 2.47 -23.99 -13.43
C THR A 134 3.25 -22.86 -14.11
N PRO A 135 3.87 -23.09 -15.27
CA PRO A 135 4.53 -22.03 -16.01
C PRO A 135 3.50 -21.05 -16.58
N ASP A 136 3.92 -19.77 -16.70
CA ASP A 136 3.17 -18.73 -17.38
C ASP A 136 1.80 -18.40 -16.72
N LEU A 137 1.87 -17.76 -15.57
CA LEU A 137 0.69 -17.26 -14.85
C LEU A 137 0.31 -15.85 -15.31
N VAL A 138 -0.99 -15.60 -15.47
CA VAL A 138 -1.58 -14.28 -15.60
C VAL A 138 -2.21 -13.91 -14.26
N ILE A 139 -1.62 -12.93 -13.57
CA ILE A 139 -2.07 -12.47 -12.26
C ILE A 139 -2.77 -11.12 -12.42
N ARG A 140 -4.06 -11.07 -12.13
CA ARG A 140 -4.84 -9.83 -12.07
C ARG A 140 -4.85 -9.31 -10.65
N THR A 141 -4.39 -8.07 -10.45
CA THR A 141 -4.28 -7.44 -9.14
C THR A 141 -5.35 -6.39 -8.89
N SER A 142 -5.49 -5.99 -7.63
CA SER A 142 -6.34 -4.88 -7.18
C SER A 142 -5.66 -3.52 -7.29
N LEU A 143 -4.40 -3.50 -7.73
CA LEU A 143 -3.60 -2.28 -7.85
C LEU A 143 -4.34 -1.19 -8.65
N ASN A 144 -4.20 0.04 -8.21
CA ASN A 144 -4.58 1.20 -9.00
C ASN A 144 -3.31 1.87 -9.51
N VAL A 145 -3.07 1.83 -10.81
CA VAL A 145 -1.85 2.35 -11.44
C VAL A 145 -1.63 3.82 -11.13
N THR A 146 -2.67 4.64 -11.16
CA THR A 146 -2.59 6.08 -10.83
C THR A 146 -2.19 6.27 -9.36
N ALA A 147 -2.81 5.53 -8.44
CA ALA A 147 -2.44 5.58 -7.02
C ALA A 147 -1.02 5.07 -6.78
N GLN A 148 -0.59 4.00 -7.46
CA GLN A 148 0.78 3.50 -7.34
C GLN A 148 1.80 4.55 -7.75
N ARG A 149 1.62 5.17 -8.90
CA ARG A 149 2.50 6.24 -9.39
C ARG A 149 2.49 7.47 -8.47
N ALA A 150 1.32 7.83 -7.93
CA ALA A 150 1.23 8.89 -6.93
C ALA A 150 2.03 8.56 -5.66
N ALA A 151 2.02 7.28 -5.23
CA ALA A 151 2.79 6.81 -4.07
C ALA A 151 4.31 6.89 -4.32
N GLU A 152 4.76 6.41 -5.47
CA GLU A 152 6.18 6.48 -5.88
C GLU A 152 6.67 7.93 -5.97
N ARG A 153 5.90 8.80 -6.63
CA ARG A 153 6.22 10.24 -6.69
C ARG A 153 6.23 10.91 -5.32
N ALA A 154 5.29 10.57 -4.46
CA ALA A 154 5.22 11.16 -3.12
C ALA A 154 6.44 10.79 -2.26
N VAL A 155 6.88 9.52 -2.33
CA VAL A 155 8.07 9.03 -1.65
C VAL A 155 9.31 9.73 -2.23
N ALA A 156 9.52 9.68 -3.53
CA ALA A 156 10.66 10.28 -4.20
C ALA A 156 10.75 11.79 -3.92
N ALA A 157 9.66 12.55 -4.11
CA ALA A 157 9.63 13.99 -3.94
C ALA A 157 10.01 14.48 -2.53
N VAL A 158 9.80 13.66 -1.49
CA VAL A 158 10.15 14.02 -0.12
C VAL A 158 11.54 13.50 0.24
N MET A 159 11.82 12.24 -0.11
CA MET A 159 13.07 11.59 0.27
C MET A 159 14.27 12.17 -0.47
N ASP A 160 14.15 12.47 -1.78
CA ASP A 160 15.24 13.05 -2.56
C ASP A 160 15.67 14.44 -2.07
N LEU A 161 14.76 15.17 -1.45
CA LEU A 161 15.06 16.50 -0.91
C LEU A 161 15.54 16.49 0.54
N GLN A 162 15.21 15.48 1.34
CA GLN A 162 15.35 15.56 2.78
C GLN A 162 16.07 14.36 3.42
N ALA A 163 16.22 13.24 2.73
CA ALA A 163 16.76 12.01 3.28
C ALA A 163 18.19 12.20 3.85
N GLU A 164 19.10 12.72 3.04
CA GLU A 164 20.49 12.95 3.43
C GLU A 164 20.60 13.90 4.63
N ALA A 165 19.89 15.04 4.59
CA ALA A 165 19.92 16.04 5.66
C ALA A 165 19.27 15.56 6.97
N ARG A 166 18.56 14.44 6.94
CA ARG A 166 17.84 13.86 8.06
C ARG A 166 18.37 12.50 8.48
N ASN A 167 19.43 12.01 7.88
CA ASN A 167 19.93 10.65 8.07
C ASN A 167 18.80 9.62 8.03
N ALA A 168 18.01 9.66 6.96
CA ALA A 168 16.80 8.85 6.79
C ALA A 168 16.82 8.21 5.40
N ASP A 169 17.39 7.01 5.29
CA ASP A 169 17.74 6.43 4.00
C ASP A 169 16.57 5.83 3.26
N GLU A 170 15.56 5.35 3.98
CA GLU A 170 14.47 4.57 3.42
C GLU A 170 13.09 5.06 3.81
N ALA A 171 12.14 4.79 2.93
CA ALA A 171 10.72 5.02 3.18
C ALA A 171 9.87 3.92 2.53
N ALA A 172 8.74 3.60 3.15
CA ALA A 172 7.76 2.68 2.61
C ALA A 172 6.35 3.27 2.71
N LEU A 173 5.49 2.88 1.76
CA LEU A 173 4.08 3.27 1.75
C LEU A 173 3.23 2.07 1.34
N VAL A 174 2.10 1.88 2.00
CA VAL A 174 1.05 0.97 1.57
C VAL A 174 -0.31 1.66 1.67
N ALA A 175 -1.15 1.46 0.67
CA ALA A 175 -2.51 1.99 0.65
C ALA A 175 -3.51 0.92 0.24
N MET A 176 -4.69 0.94 0.86
CA MET A 176 -5.81 0.06 0.53
C MET A 176 -7.14 0.82 0.62
N ASP A 177 -8.15 0.35 -0.09
CA ASP A 177 -9.51 0.83 0.13
C ASP A 177 -10.10 0.25 1.42
N LEU A 178 -11.28 0.70 1.80
CA LEU A 178 -11.93 0.27 3.05
C LEU A 178 -12.40 -1.20 3.00
N GLN A 179 -12.42 -1.83 1.83
CA GLN A 179 -12.70 -3.24 1.62
C GLN A 179 -11.44 -4.12 1.63
N GLY A 180 -10.24 -3.53 1.83
CA GLY A 180 -8.97 -4.24 1.92
C GLY A 180 -8.27 -4.45 0.57
N ARG A 181 -8.81 -3.95 -0.55
CA ARG A 181 -8.11 -4.02 -1.85
C ARG A 181 -6.87 -3.14 -1.81
N VAL A 182 -5.70 -3.73 -1.97
CA VAL A 182 -4.42 -3.01 -1.99
C VAL A 182 -4.33 -2.18 -3.27
N ARG A 183 -4.16 -0.87 -3.13
CA ARG A 183 -4.17 0.09 -4.23
C ARG A 183 -2.79 0.60 -4.60
N ALA A 184 -1.85 0.60 -3.65
CA ALA A 184 -0.46 0.98 -3.86
C ALA A 184 0.46 0.30 -2.84
N ILE A 185 1.67 -0.07 -3.27
CA ILE A 185 2.76 -0.57 -2.42
C ILE A 185 4.08 0.03 -2.91
N VAL A 186 4.78 0.73 -2.01
CA VAL A 186 6.16 1.18 -2.19
C VAL A 186 6.97 0.59 -1.05
N GLY A 187 7.85 -0.34 -1.33
CA GLY A 187 8.63 -1.07 -0.34
C GLY A 187 9.97 -0.44 0.02
N GLY A 188 10.38 0.61 -0.68
CA GLY A 188 11.64 1.33 -0.53
C GLY A 188 11.78 2.43 -1.58
N ARG A 189 12.85 3.22 -1.50
CA ARG A 189 13.10 4.31 -2.45
C ARG A 189 13.48 3.84 -3.85
N ASP A 190 14.23 2.75 -3.94
CA ASP A 190 14.74 2.22 -5.21
C ASP A 190 14.71 0.67 -5.18
N TYR A 191 13.79 0.09 -5.95
CA TYR A 191 13.66 -1.36 -6.08
C TYR A 191 14.90 -2.00 -6.70
N THR A 192 15.62 -1.31 -7.58
CA THR A 192 16.81 -1.85 -8.24
C THR A 192 17.99 -1.97 -7.27
N ALA A 193 18.06 -1.07 -6.30
CA ALA A 193 19.06 -1.09 -5.24
C ALA A 193 18.71 -2.07 -4.12
N SER A 194 17.43 -2.17 -3.74
CA SER A 194 16.96 -3.07 -2.67
C SER A 194 15.57 -3.60 -2.99
N GLN A 195 15.43 -4.91 -3.14
CA GLN A 195 14.16 -5.62 -3.37
C GLN A 195 13.43 -5.95 -2.06
N PHE A 196 14.02 -5.63 -0.91
CA PHE A 196 13.39 -5.85 0.38
C PHE A 196 12.17 -4.94 0.55
N ASN A 197 10.98 -5.56 0.57
CA ASN A 197 9.71 -4.84 0.67
C ASN A 197 9.41 -4.46 2.13
N ARG A 198 9.81 -3.24 2.54
CA ARG A 198 9.64 -2.76 3.91
C ARG A 198 8.18 -2.55 4.30
N ALA A 199 7.29 -2.39 3.32
CA ALA A 199 5.86 -2.24 3.59
C ALA A 199 5.22 -3.53 4.15
N VAL A 200 5.75 -4.70 3.77
CA VAL A 200 5.18 -6.02 4.12
C VAL A 200 6.11 -6.85 4.99
N GLN A 201 7.43 -6.85 4.69
CA GLN A 201 8.39 -7.75 5.32
C GLN A 201 9.07 -7.17 6.57
N ALA A 202 9.33 -5.86 6.60
CA ALA A 202 9.97 -5.23 7.76
C ALA A 202 9.07 -5.29 9.01
N ARG A 203 9.71 -5.44 10.16
CA ARG A 203 9.08 -5.38 11.48
C ARG A 203 9.72 -4.22 12.23
N ARG A 204 9.00 -3.10 12.33
CA ARG A 204 9.47 -1.85 12.90
C ARG A 204 8.58 -1.40 14.05
N GLN A 205 9.13 -0.70 15.03
CA GLN A 205 8.37 -0.22 16.18
C GLN A 205 7.42 0.92 15.77
N PRO A 206 6.09 0.75 15.88
CA PRO A 206 5.13 1.77 15.49
C PRO A 206 5.12 2.97 16.44
N GLY A 207 5.70 2.84 17.64
CA GLY A 207 5.66 3.86 18.65
C GLY A 207 4.22 4.35 18.91
N SER A 208 4.04 5.64 18.99
CA SER A 208 2.71 6.24 19.27
C SER A 208 1.62 5.94 18.22
N ALA A 209 1.94 5.40 17.04
CA ALA A 209 0.92 4.93 16.10
C ALA A 209 0.16 3.70 16.63
N PHE A 210 0.68 3.03 17.66
CA PHE A 210 0.02 1.90 18.32
C PHE A 210 -1.04 2.34 19.38
N LYS A 211 -1.00 3.58 19.88
CA LYS A 211 -1.94 4.07 20.91
C LYS A 211 -3.42 3.88 20.61
N PRO A 212 -3.90 4.00 19.37
CA PRO A 212 -5.29 3.65 19.04
C PRO A 212 -5.69 2.21 19.40
N VAL A 213 -4.74 1.25 19.33
CA VAL A 213 -4.98 -0.15 19.77
C VAL A 213 -5.22 -0.20 21.28
N VAL A 214 -4.39 0.51 22.05
CA VAL A 214 -4.51 0.61 23.52
C VAL A 214 -5.85 1.20 23.93
N PHE A 215 -6.22 2.33 23.31
CA PHE A 215 -7.50 2.98 23.62
C PHE A 215 -8.71 2.19 23.10
N ALA A 216 -8.57 1.41 22.02
CA ALA A 216 -9.63 0.49 21.60
C ALA A 216 -9.85 -0.61 22.66
N ALA A 217 -8.80 -1.17 23.26
CA ALA A 217 -8.92 -2.10 24.39
C ALA A 217 -9.53 -1.42 25.62
N ALA A 218 -9.14 -0.17 25.90
CA ALA A 218 -9.72 0.60 27.00
C ALA A 218 -11.23 0.88 26.77
N PHE A 219 -11.65 1.21 25.55
CA PHE A 219 -13.07 1.41 25.23
C PHE A 219 -13.88 0.12 25.37
N GLU A 220 -13.34 -1.01 24.96
CA GLU A 220 -13.99 -2.31 25.16
C GLU A 220 -14.14 -2.64 26.66
N ALA A 221 -13.20 -2.23 27.49
CA ALA A 221 -13.25 -2.37 28.95
C ALA A 221 -14.20 -1.34 29.63
N GLY A 222 -14.95 -0.55 28.85
CA GLY A 222 -15.95 0.40 29.34
C GLY A 222 -15.44 1.82 29.61
N MET A 223 -14.19 2.15 29.23
CA MET A 223 -13.73 3.53 29.23
C MET A 223 -14.35 4.29 28.05
N GLU A 224 -14.41 5.61 28.18
CA GLU A 224 -14.96 6.50 27.15
C GLU A 224 -13.92 7.57 26.76
N PRO A 225 -14.07 8.27 25.62
CA PRO A 225 -13.20 9.39 25.24
C PRO A 225 -13.04 10.46 26.33
N ALA A 226 -14.06 10.64 27.17
CA ALA A 226 -14.07 11.59 28.30
C ALA A 226 -13.42 11.04 29.56
N THR A 227 -13.07 9.75 29.64
CA THR A 227 -12.35 9.18 30.81
C THR A 227 -11.03 9.92 30.98
N ALA A 228 -10.80 10.39 32.23
CA ALA A 228 -9.66 11.22 32.57
C ALA A 228 -8.61 10.45 33.39
N PHE A 229 -7.35 10.70 33.08
CA PHE A 229 -6.17 10.23 33.80
C PHE A 229 -5.35 11.42 34.29
N ASN A 230 -4.44 11.20 35.24
CA ASN A 230 -3.45 12.18 35.60
C ASN A 230 -2.19 12.01 34.77
N ASP A 231 -1.87 13.02 33.99
CA ASP A 231 -0.60 13.09 33.24
C ASP A 231 0.48 13.64 34.20
N GLU A 232 1.22 12.74 34.80
CA GLU A 232 2.28 12.97 35.78
C GLU A 232 3.35 11.87 35.65
N PRO A 233 4.54 11.99 36.25
CA PRO A 233 5.49 10.91 36.35
C PRO A 233 4.87 9.66 36.98
N ILE A 234 5.00 8.52 36.34
CA ILE A 234 4.42 7.23 36.75
C ILE A 234 5.44 6.12 36.69
N GLU A 235 5.21 5.05 37.45
CA GLU A 235 5.92 3.79 37.38
C GLU A 235 4.92 2.64 37.29
N ILE A 236 5.10 1.77 36.34
CA ILE A 236 4.28 0.57 36.09
C ILE A 236 5.20 -0.63 36.02
N GLU A 237 5.17 -1.52 37.04
CA GLU A 237 5.99 -2.73 37.10
C GLU A 237 7.50 -2.45 36.88
N GLY A 238 8.02 -1.37 37.46
CA GLY A 238 9.42 -0.96 37.32
C GLY A 238 9.76 -0.21 36.03
N TRP A 239 8.77 0.06 35.18
CA TRP A 239 8.91 0.85 33.97
C TRP A 239 8.33 2.26 34.16
N SER A 240 9.13 3.29 33.85
CA SER A 240 8.76 4.68 34.00
C SER A 240 8.71 5.37 32.63
N PRO A 241 7.54 5.39 31.96
CA PRO A 241 7.39 6.09 30.68
C PRO A 241 7.39 7.61 30.87
N GLU A 242 8.12 8.31 30.01
CA GLU A 242 8.14 9.77 29.95
C GLU A 242 7.37 10.29 28.73
N ASN A 243 6.79 11.48 28.85
CA ASN A 243 6.22 12.19 27.71
C ASN A 243 7.32 12.75 26.80
N TYR A 244 7.02 12.84 25.50
CA TYR A 244 7.91 13.53 24.58
C TYR A 244 8.08 15.01 25.01
N GLY A 245 9.32 15.43 25.23
CA GLY A 245 9.64 16.77 25.74
C GLY A 245 9.62 16.92 27.27
N GLY A 246 9.22 15.88 28.03
CA GLY A 246 9.29 15.87 29.49
C GLY A 246 8.20 16.66 30.24
N ASP A 247 7.26 17.27 29.51
CA ASP A 247 6.18 18.07 30.10
C ASP A 247 4.99 17.21 30.53
N TYR A 248 4.34 17.58 31.64
CA TYR A 248 3.14 16.95 32.17
C TYR A 248 1.99 17.97 32.32
N ARG A 249 0.75 17.51 32.16
CA ARG A 249 -0.45 18.37 32.03
C ARG A 249 -1.47 18.21 33.17
N GLY A 250 -1.21 17.30 34.11
CA GLY A 250 -2.16 16.95 35.14
C GLY A 250 -3.38 16.22 34.59
N ARG A 251 -4.56 16.51 35.11
CA ARG A 251 -5.77 15.80 34.73
C ARG A 251 -6.17 16.07 33.28
N ILE A 252 -6.16 15.04 32.44
CA ILE A 252 -6.42 15.11 30.99
C ILE A 252 -7.29 13.94 30.55
N THR A 253 -8.14 14.12 29.52
CA THR A 253 -9.00 13.06 28.98
C THR A 253 -8.23 12.18 27.99
N ILE A 254 -8.75 10.95 27.75
CA ILE A 254 -8.25 10.08 26.66
C ILE A 254 -8.26 10.84 25.33
N ALA A 255 -9.31 11.60 25.03
CA ALA A 255 -9.43 12.38 23.82
C ALA A 255 -8.27 13.37 23.65
N ASP A 256 -7.97 14.16 24.67
CA ASP A 256 -6.88 15.13 24.63
C ASP A 256 -5.51 14.46 24.68
N ALA A 257 -5.38 13.34 25.39
CA ALA A 257 -4.15 12.56 25.45
C ALA A 257 -3.80 11.92 24.10
N LEU A 258 -4.76 11.36 23.38
CA LEU A 258 -4.51 10.80 22.03
C LEU A 258 -4.15 11.91 21.03
N LYS A 259 -4.86 13.03 21.06
CA LYS A 259 -4.60 14.21 20.22
C LYS A 259 -3.16 14.72 20.38
N ARG A 260 -2.69 14.80 21.61
CA ARG A 260 -1.33 15.27 21.95
C ARG A 260 -0.29 14.17 22.05
N SER A 261 -0.72 12.92 21.86
CA SER A 261 0.15 11.73 21.93
C SER A 261 0.84 11.53 23.28
N ILE A 262 0.14 11.81 24.42
CA ILE A 262 0.65 11.68 25.77
C ILE A 262 0.98 10.21 26.09
N ASN A 263 2.19 9.95 26.58
CA ASN A 263 2.68 8.59 26.83
C ASN A 263 2.13 8.03 28.16
N THR A 264 2.18 8.82 29.22
CA THR A 264 1.76 8.40 30.54
C THR A 264 0.30 7.95 30.60
N VAL A 265 -0.58 8.65 29.88
CA VAL A 265 -2.01 8.30 29.81
C VAL A 265 -2.22 7.00 29.00
N ALA A 266 -1.49 6.81 27.90
CA ALA A 266 -1.56 5.55 27.15
C ALA A 266 -1.04 4.38 27.99
N ALA A 267 0.06 4.57 28.73
CA ALA A 267 0.61 3.56 29.63
C ALA A 267 -0.36 3.21 30.77
N GLN A 268 -0.98 4.21 31.41
CA GLN A 268 -1.99 4.00 32.46
C GLN A 268 -3.23 3.27 31.94
N ALA A 269 -3.73 3.66 30.77
CA ALA A 269 -4.88 2.99 30.14
C ALA A 269 -4.55 1.53 29.78
N GLY A 270 -3.35 1.27 29.24
CA GLY A 270 -2.89 -0.08 28.94
C GLY A 270 -2.69 -0.94 30.19
N ALA A 271 -2.14 -0.37 31.26
CA ALA A 271 -2.01 -1.04 32.56
C ALA A 271 -3.38 -1.36 33.19
N ALA A 272 -4.34 -0.45 33.05
CA ALA A 272 -5.68 -0.65 33.60
C ALA A 272 -6.45 -1.81 32.93
N VAL A 273 -6.19 -2.09 31.64
CA VAL A 273 -6.82 -3.20 30.92
C VAL A 273 -5.95 -4.47 30.90
N GLY A 274 -4.66 -4.34 31.14
CA GLY A 274 -3.66 -5.40 31.09
C GLY A 274 -2.99 -5.54 29.71
N ALA A 275 -1.69 -5.83 29.72
CA ALA A 275 -0.89 -5.94 28.50
C ALA A 275 -1.37 -7.06 27.56
N ASP A 276 -1.87 -8.17 28.10
CA ASP A 276 -2.46 -9.26 27.32
C ASP A 276 -3.69 -8.80 26.53
N ALA A 277 -4.62 -8.06 27.17
CA ALA A 277 -5.80 -7.51 26.49
C ALA A 277 -5.43 -6.52 25.37
N VAL A 278 -4.37 -5.74 25.57
CA VAL A 278 -3.83 -4.85 24.52
C VAL A 278 -3.25 -5.67 23.36
N ALA A 279 -2.51 -6.75 23.63
CA ALA A 279 -1.95 -7.62 22.61
C ALA A 279 -3.06 -8.34 21.83
N GLU A 280 -4.06 -8.91 22.52
CA GLU A 280 -5.22 -9.56 21.90
C GLU A 280 -6.02 -8.56 21.02
N MET A 281 -6.22 -7.33 21.49
CA MET A 281 -6.84 -6.28 20.68
C MET A 281 -6.03 -6.01 19.41
N GLY A 282 -4.72 -5.89 19.50
CA GLY A 282 -3.85 -5.67 18.33
C GLY A 282 -3.99 -6.80 17.28
N GLN A 283 -3.96 -8.05 17.72
CA GLN A 283 -4.16 -9.23 16.85
C GLN A 283 -5.57 -9.25 16.23
N ARG A 284 -6.58 -8.96 17.02
CA ARG A 284 -7.98 -8.91 16.57
C ARG A 284 -8.20 -7.80 15.54
N LEU A 285 -7.53 -6.66 15.69
CA LEU A 285 -7.57 -5.56 14.74
C LEU A 285 -6.76 -5.86 13.45
N GLY A 286 -5.89 -6.88 13.45
CA GLY A 286 -5.24 -7.37 12.24
C GLY A 286 -3.71 -7.42 12.26
N ILE A 287 -3.06 -7.18 13.39
CA ILE A 287 -1.61 -7.40 13.51
C ILE A 287 -1.35 -8.90 13.49
N THR A 288 -0.49 -9.34 12.57
CA THR A 288 -0.17 -10.76 12.36
C THR A 288 1.05 -11.22 13.14
N THR A 289 1.95 -10.30 13.49
CA THR A 289 3.13 -10.59 14.31
C THR A 289 2.75 -10.79 15.77
N ALA A 290 3.46 -11.69 16.46
CA ALA A 290 3.33 -11.85 17.90
C ALA A 290 3.67 -10.53 18.62
N LEU A 291 2.81 -10.09 19.50
CA LEU A 291 3.00 -8.91 20.32
C LEU A 291 3.49 -9.35 21.71
N ASN A 292 4.55 -8.69 22.20
CA ASN A 292 5.04 -8.94 23.54
C ASN A 292 4.12 -8.23 24.56
N ALA A 293 3.39 -9.02 25.35
CA ALA A 293 2.45 -8.50 26.34
C ALA A 293 3.20 -8.00 27.61
N VAL A 294 3.84 -6.85 27.47
CA VAL A 294 4.56 -6.14 28.52
C VAL A 294 4.06 -4.68 28.60
N PRO A 295 4.22 -3.98 29.71
CA PRO A 295 3.70 -2.60 29.86
C PRO A 295 4.09 -1.64 28.74
N SER A 296 5.32 -1.76 28.21
CA SER A 296 5.82 -0.90 27.13
C SER A 296 5.13 -1.14 25.78
N LEU A 297 4.35 -2.23 25.63
CA LEU A 297 3.50 -2.46 24.44
C LEU A 297 2.53 -1.29 24.24
N SER A 298 2.07 -0.66 25.34
CA SER A 298 1.20 0.53 25.30
C SER A 298 1.79 1.72 24.54
N LEU A 299 3.11 1.75 24.35
CA LEU A 299 3.80 2.75 23.54
C LEU A 299 4.33 2.20 22.22
N GLY A 300 3.91 0.99 21.81
CA GLY A 300 4.28 0.39 20.53
C GLY A 300 5.71 -0.13 20.49
N ALA A 301 6.19 -0.76 21.57
CA ALA A 301 7.56 -1.30 21.64
C ALA A 301 7.74 -2.60 20.84
N SER A 302 6.67 -3.29 20.42
CA SER A 302 6.76 -4.48 19.57
C SER A 302 6.84 -4.12 18.10
N GLY A 303 7.74 -4.79 17.35
CA GLY A 303 7.86 -4.58 15.90
C GLY A 303 6.67 -5.16 15.12
N VAL A 304 6.09 -4.37 14.23
CA VAL A 304 4.96 -4.73 13.37
C VAL A 304 5.22 -4.33 11.93
N SER A 305 4.49 -4.90 10.96
CA SER A 305 4.59 -4.48 9.57
C SER A 305 3.75 -3.23 9.28
N LEU A 306 4.14 -2.49 8.25
CA LEU A 306 3.39 -1.31 7.82
C LEU A 306 1.99 -1.68 7.33
N ILE A 307 1.86 -2.79 6.60
CA ILE A 307 0.57 -3.27 6.11
C ILE A 307 -0.35 -3.68 7.27
N ASP A 308 0.16 -4.32 8.32
CA ASP A 308 -0.62 -4.67 9.51
C ASP A 308 -1.15 -3.41 10.21
N MET A 309 -0.28 -2.41 10.43
CA MET A 309 -0.72 -1.14 11.02
C MET A 309 -1.73 -0.42 10.14
N THR A 310 -1.56 -0.45 8.82
CA THR A 310 -2.55 0.14 7.89
C THR A 310 -3.88 -0.59 7.98
N ARG A 311 -3.88 -1.92 8.11
CA ARG A 311 -5.07 -2.74 8.33
C ARG A 311 -5.77 -2.41 9.65
N VAL A 312 -5.03 -2.18 10.74
CA VAL A 312 -5.60 -1.72 12.02
C VAL A 312 -6.41 -0.43 11.83
N TYR A 313 -5.86 0.52 11.11
CA TYR A 313 -6.56 1.79 10.87
C TYR A 313 -7.74 1.66 9.91
N ALA A 314 -7.69 0.69 8.99
CA ALA A 314 -8.83 0.37 8.15
C ALA A 314 -10.04 -0.11 8.98
N VAL A 315 -9.84 -0.79 10.11
CA VAL A 315 -10.93 -1.17 11.02
C VAL A 315 -11.65 0.08 11.56
N PHE A 316 -10.90 1.10 12.00
CA PHE A 316 -11.51 2.34 12.49
C PHE A 316 -12.21 3.13 11.39
N ALA A 317 -11.66 3.11 10.17
CA ALA A 317 -12.27 3.74 8.99
C ALA A 317 -13.56 3.02 8.55
N ASN A 318 -13.67 1.71 8.81
CA ASN A 318 -14.72 0.81 8.33
C ASN A 318 -15.69 0.38 9.46
N ASP A 319 -16.07 1.32 10.34
CA ASP A 319 -17.06 1.10 11.40
C ASP A 319 -16.80 -0.14 12.29
N GLY A 320 -15.54 -0.46 12.54
CA GLY A 320 -15.13 -1.59 13.39
C GLY A 320 -15.06 -2.93 12.66
N ARG A 321 -15.21 -2.94 11.35
CA ARG A 321 -15.08 -4.14 10.51
C ARG A 321 -13.65 -4.26 9.97
N ARG A 322 -13.04 -5.43 10.16
CA ARG A 322 -11.69 -5.72 9.72
C ARG A 322 -11.70 -6.23 8.28
N PRO A 323 -11.17 -5.46 7.32
CA PRO A 323 -10.94 -5.99 5.98
C PRO A 323 -9.69 -6.89 5.96
N GLU A 324 -9.65 -7.83 5.02
CA GLU A 324 -8.43 -8.57 4.71
C GLU A 324 -7.70 -7.89 3.56
N PRO A 325 -6.39 -7.62 3.67
CA PRO A 325 -5.61 -7.10 2.56
C PRO A 325 -5.61 -8.11 1.40
N VAL A 326 -5.95 -7.65 0.20
CA VAL A 326 -5.98 -8.47 -1.02
C VAL A 326 -5.32 -7.71 -2.15
N LEU A 327 -4.23 -8.23 -2.67
CA LEU A 327 -3.58 -7.72 -3.87
C LEU A 327 -3.97 -8.55 -5.09
N VAL A 328 -3.95 -9.89 -4.99
CA VAL A 328 -4.28 -10.79 -6.10
C VAL A 328 -5.78 -11.01 -6.18
N LEU A 329 -6.39 -10.63 -7.30
CA LEU A 329 -7.81 -10.83 -7.56
C LEU A 329 -8.12 -12.12 -8.30
N GLU A 330 -7.22 -12.50 -9.22
CA GLU A 330 -7.43 -13.66 -10.09
C GLU A 330 -6.10 -14.17 -10.58
N VAL A 331 -5.96 -15.49 -10.69
CA VAL A 331 -4.82 -16.14 -11.35
C VAL A 331 -5.32 -17.09 -12.40
N ARG A 332 -4.78 -16.99 -13.62
CA ARG A 332 -5.04 -17.89 -14.73
C ARG A 332 -3.74 -18.48 -15.25
N ASN A 333 -3.82 -19.63 -15.89
CA ASN A 333 -2.70 -20.16 -16.68
C ASN A 333 -2.65 -19.55 -18.09
N SER A 334 -1.63 -19.91 -18.87
CA SER A 334 -1.47 -19.44 -20.27
C SER A 334 -2.60 -19.88 -21.22
N ARG A 335 -3.40 -20.87 -20.85
CA ARG A 335 -4.58 -21.31 -21.62
C ARG A 335 -5.85 -20.56 -21.25
N GLY A 336 -5.78 -19.67 -20.24
CA GLY A 336 -6.91 -18.92 -19.73
C GLY A 336 -7.75 -19.65 -18.67
N ASP A 337 -7.35 -20.86 -18.23
CA ASP A 337 -8.04 -21.59 -17.19
C ASP A 337 -7.89 -20.84 -15.87
N LEU A 338 -8.97 -20.69 -15.14
CA LEU A 338 -8.99 -20.04 -13.83
C LEU A 338 -8.39 -20.97 -12.77
N LEU A 339 -7.31 -20.51 -12.11
CA LEU A 339 -6.64 -21.23 -11.04
C LEU A 339 -7.00 -20.70 -9.64
N TYR A 340 -7.22 -19.39 -9.54
CA TYR A 340 -7.62 -18.73 -8.29
C TYR A 340 -8.51 -17.53 -8.58
N GLN A 341 -9.48 -17.32 -7.71
CA GLN A 341 -10.33 -16.13 -7.66
C GLN A 341 -10.46 -15.67 -6.23
N ALA A 342 -10.09 -14.42 -5.96
CA ALA A 342 -10.32 -13.82 -4.66
C ALA A 342 -11.83 -13.75 -4.35
N PRO A 343 -12.23 -13.92 -3.09
CA PRO A 343 -13.61 -13.67 -2.68
C PRO A 343 -14.07 -12.27 -3.09
N GLU A 344 -15.37 -12.12 -3.33
CA GLU A 344 -15.94 -10.79 -3.51
C GLU A 344 -15.57 -9.89 -2.32
N ALA A 345 -15.33 -8.60 -2.61
CA ALA A 345 -15.02 -7.65 -1.57
C ALA A 345 -16.19 -7.58 -0.57
N THR A 346 -15.94 -7.94 0.67
CA THR A 346 -16.90 -7.88 1.75
C THR A 346 -16.61 -6.66 2.64
N GLU A 347 -17.62 -6.26 3.41
CA GLU A 347 -17.42 -5.20 4.42
C GLU A 347 -16.43 -5.61 5.54
N GLY A 348 -15.96 -6.86 5.54
CA GLY A 348 -15.10 -7.42 6.58
C GLY A 348 -15.86 -7.90 7.83
N ARG A 349 -15.13 -8.62 8.69
CA ARG A 349 -15.66 -9.13 9.95
C ARG A 349 -15.71 -8.03 11.01
N GLN A 350 -16.85 -7.88 11.72
CA GLN A 350 -16.93 -7.00 12.91
C GLN A 350 -15.97 -7.50 14.00
N VAL A 351 -15.04 -6.66 14.43
CA VAL A 351 -14.01 -7.00 15.43
C VAL A 351 -13.99 -6.08 16.63
N ILE A 352 -14.55 -4.88 16.52
CA ILE A 352 -14.88 -3.97 17.63
C ILE A 352 -16.26 -3.36 17.38
N GLU A 353 -16.90 -2.87 18.42
CA GLU A 353 -18.20 -2.23 18.29
C GLU A 353 -18.12 -0.96 17.40
N ARG A 354 -19.19 -0.75 16.62
CA ARG A 354 -19.29 0.40 15.72
C ARG A 354 -19.07 1.73 16.42
N GLU A 355 -19.68 1.90 17.58
CA GLU A 355 -19.59 3.12 18.37
C GLU A 355 -18.15 3.41 18.79
N GLN A 356 -17.40 2.38 19.21
CA GLN A 356 -15.98 2.49 19.60
C GLN A 356 -15.10 2.90 18.41
N ALA A 357 -15.35 2.32 17.21
CA ALA A 357 -14.67 2.72 16.00
C ALA A 357 -14.96 4.17 15.60
N GLN A 358 -16.19 4.64 15.79
CA GLN A 358 -16.61 6.02 15.55
C GLN A 358 -15.99 7.00 16.55
N TRP A 359 -15.89 6.63 17.81
CA TRP A 359 -15.13 7.39 18.79
C TRP A 359 -13.68 7.52 18.35
N MET A 360 -13.02 6.40 18.03
CA MET A 360 -11.63 6.42 17.56
C MET A 360 -11.46 7.29 16.33
N SER A 361 -12.36 7.18 15.35
CA SER A 361 -12.32 7.99 14.14
C SER A 361 -12.42 9.49 14.44
N THR A 362 -13.27 9.86 15.39
CA THR A 362 -13.41 11.25 15.86
C THR A 362 -12.13 11.74 16.56
N LEU A 363 -11.54 10.92 17.41
CA LEU A 363 -10.31 11.27 18.13
C LEU A 363 -9.13 11.43 17.17
N LEU A 364 -9.01 10.53 16.18
CA LEU A 364 -7.96 10.57 15.16
C LEU A 364 -8.11 11.78 14.21
N GLN A 365 -9.33 12.27 13.97
CA GLN A 365 -9.53 13.56 13.29
C GLN A 365 -8.93 14.70 14.11
N GLY A 366 -9.12 14.72 15.45
CA GLY A 366 -8.52 15.70 16.34
C GLY A 366 -6.99 15.73 16.27
N VAL A 367 -6.33 14.57 16.08
CA VAL A 367 -4.87 14.49 15.88
C VAL A 367 -4.43 15.25 14.62
N VAL A 368 -5.22 15.18 13.56
CA VAL A 368 -4.89 15.85 12.29
C VAL A 368 -5.29 17.33 12.30
N ILE A 369 -6.39 17.70 12.96
CA ILE A 369 -6.87 19.07 12.97
C ILE A 369 -6.01 19.96 13.91
N GLU A 370 -5.73 19.50 15.11
CA GLU A 370 -5.11 20.30 16.18
C GLU A 370 -3.94 19.62 16.88
N GLY A 371 -3.67 18.35 16.54
CA GLY A 371 -2.68 17.52 17.23
C GLY A 371 -1.36 17.41 16.49
N THR A 372 -0.70 16.26 16.64
CA THR A 372 0.63 15.98 16.09
C THR A 372 0.65 15.71 14.58
N GLY A 373 -0.53 15.49 13.96
CA GLY A 373 -0.68 15.09 12.56
C GLY A 373 -1.09 16.21 11.60
N GLN A 374 -0.98 17.48 11.96
CA GLN A 374 -1.50 18.62 11.18
C GLN A 374 -0.97 18.67 9.73
N ARG A 375 0.25 18.21 9.49
CA ARG A 375 0.85 18.19 8.15
C ARG A 375 0.12 17.25 7.18
N ALA A 376 -0.66 16.29 7.69
CA ALA A 376 -1.46 15.37 6.87
C ALA A 376 -2.81 15.95 6.43
N GLN A 377 -3.14 17.20 6.75
CA GLN A 377 -4.39 17.83 6.32
C GLN A 377 -4.46 17.94 4.79
N ILE A 378 -5.63 17.60 4.24
CA ILE A 378 -5.96 17.72 2.83
C ILE A 378 -7.11 18.71 2.67
N ASN A 379 -6.93 19.71 1.84
CA ASN A 379 -7.97 20.72 1.59
C ASN A 379 -9.26 20.06 1.07
N GLY A 380 -10.39 20.42 1.67
CA GLY A 380 -11.70 19.91 1.28
C GLY A 380 -12.02 18.46 1.68
N ARG A 381 -11.13 17.78 2.42
CA ARG A 381 -11.36 16.40 2.86
C ARG A 381 -11.18 16.24 4.37
N ARG A 382 -12.02 15.41 4.96
CA ARG A 382 -11.82 14.98 6.35
C ARG A 382 -10.76 13.88 6.38
N VAL A 383 -9.80 14.03 7.27
CA VAL A 383 -8.69 13.10 7.49
C VAL A 383 -8.65 12.71 8.96
N ALA A 384 -8.46 11.43 9.22
CA ALA A 384 -8.17 10.88 10.53
C ALA A 384 -6.83 10.14 10.46
N GLY A 385 -5.98 10.24 11.49
CA GLY A 385 -4.69 9.59 11.46
C GLY A 385 -3.88 9.81 12.74
N LYS A 386 -2.75 9.11 12.82
CA LYS A 386 -1.85 9.17 13.97
C LYS A 386 -0.39 9.13 13.54
N THR A 387 0.40 9.95 14.17
CA THR A 387 1.86 9.95 14.12
C THR A 387 2.44 8.88 15.03
N GLY A 388 3.49 8.21 14.60
CA GLY A 388 4.32 7.33 15.40
C GLY A 388 5.78 7.79 15.34
N THR A 389 6.48 7.64 16.43
CA THR A 389 7.94 7.85 16.50
C THR A 389 8.46 6.91 17.57
N SER A 390 9.43 6.07 17.20
CA SER A 390 10.11 5.19 18.14
C SER A 390 11.22 5.93 18.90
N GLN A 391 11.82 5.27 19.89
CA GLN A 391 12.92 5.87 20.65
C GLN A 391 14.08 6.29 19.75
N MET A 392 14.69 7.44 20.06
CA MET A 392 15.78 8.06 19.28
C MET A 392 15.42 8.32 17.81
N SER A 393 14.13 8.42 17.47
CA SER A 393 13.66 8.65 16.10
C SER A 393 14.19 7.62 15.08
N ARG A 394 14.31 6.35 15.46
CA ARG A 394 14.73 5.26 14.54
C ARG A 394 13.67 4.96 13.51
N ASP A 395 12.40 4.97 13.94
CA ASP A 395 11.23 4.74 13.10
C ASP A 395 10.29 5.93 13.22
N ALA A 396 9.88 6.47 12.10
CA ALA A 396 8.86 7.50 12.01
C ALA A 396 7.69 7.00 11.16
N TRP A 397 6.45 7.15 11.68
CA TRP A 397 5.24 6.61 11.07
C TRP A 397 4.16 7.67 10.95
N PHE A 398 3.41 7.61 9.87
CA PHE A 398 2.09 8.20 9.82
C PHE A 398 1.11 7.19 9.22
N VAL A 399 0.05 6.88 9.94
CA VAL A 399 -1.03 6.04 9.42
C VAL A 399 -2.33 6.83 9.53
N GLY A 400 -3.05 6.92 8.43
CA GLY A 400 -4.28 7.71 8.38
C GLY A 400 -5.19 7.32 7.23
N TYR A 401 -6.38 7.89 7.24
CA TYR A 401 -7.43 7.56 6.29
C TYR A 401 -8.37 8.71 5.99
N THR A 402 -9.06 8.58 4.87
CA THR A 402 -10.25 9.33 4.46
C THR A 402 -11.47 8.40 4.48
N GLY A 403 -12.63 8.87 4.06
CA GLY A 403 -13.81 8.00 3.88
C GLY A 403 -13.71 7.02 2.70
N GLN A 404 -12.56 6.95 2.01
CA GLN A 404 -12.39 6.13 0.79
C GLN A 404 -11.14 5.25 0.80
N MET A 405 -10.10 5.65 1.52
CA MET A 405 -8.80 4.99 1.47
C MET A 405 -8.06 5.14 2.81
N VAL A 406 -7.34 4.11 3.20
CA VAL A 406 -6.38 4.12 4.29
C VAL A 406 -4.97 3.94 3.74
N ALA A 407 -4.00 4.67 4.29
CA ALA A 407 -2.60 4.52 3.94
C ALA A 407 -1.70 4.65 5.17
N GLY A 408 -0.63 3.87 5.16
CA GLY A 408 0.46 3.95 6.11
C GLY A 408 1.76 4.37 5.41
N VAL A 409 2.57 5.16 6.10
CA VAL A 409 3.92 5.56 5.67
C VAL A 409 4.89 5.33 6.82
N TRP A 410 6.03 4.74 6.51
CA TRP A 410 7.18 4.58 7.39
C TRP A 410 8.40 5.26 6.77
N VAL A 411 9.25 5.86 7.61
CA VAL A 411 10.56 6.42 7.25
C VAL A 411 11.55 6.01 8.33
N GLY A 412 12.76 5.58 7.95
CA GLY A 412 13.82 5.16 8.87
C GLY A 412 15.03 4.61 8.11
N ASN A 413 15.87 3.85 8.83
CA ASN A 413 17.08 3.22 8.31
C ASN A 413 17.01 1.70 8.43
N ASP A 414 17.58 0.96 7.48
CA ASP A 414 17.58 -0.51 7.51
C ASP A 414 18.41 -1.09 8.64
N ASP A 415 19.51 -0.44 8.98
CA ASP A 415 20.46 -0.83 10.02
C ASP A 415 20.03 -0.39 11.44
N ASP A 416 18.81 0.15 11.59
CA ASP A 416 18.25 0.63 12.85
C ASP A 416 19.02 1.83 13.46
N THR A 417 19.84 2.54 12.68
CA THR A 417 20.45 3.79 13.12
C THR A 417 19.41 4.89 13.29
N PRO A 418 19.56 5.79 14.29
CA PRO A 418 18.67 6.92 14.49
C PRO A 418 18.65 7.86 13.29
N THR A 419 17.48 8.37 12.95
CA THR A 419 17.36 9.52 12.05
C THR A 419 17.67 10.83 12.80
N ASP A 420 17.99 11.91 12.08
CA ASP A 420 18.21 13.23 12.67
C ASP A 420 16.89 13.92 13.00
N GLY A 421 16.24 13.39 14.05
CA GLY A 421 15.02 13.95 14.63
C GLY A 421 13.79 13.87 13.72
N VAL A 422 13.71 12.89 12.82
CA VAL A 422 12.51 12.65 12.01
C VAL A 422 11.40 12.11 12.91
N THR A 423 10.27 12.79 12.91
CA THR A 423 9.05 12.34 13.59
C THR A 423 7.95 12.02 12.61
N GLY A 424 6.97 11.25 13.05
CA GLY A 424 5.82 10.89 12.21
C GLY A 424 5.00 12.07 11.68
N GLY A 425 5.06 13.22 12.37
CA GLY A 425 4.42 14.47 11.94
C GLY A 425 5.20 15.26 10.89
N GLN A 426 6.37 14.78 10.47
CA GLN A 426 7.24 15.43 9.49
C GLN A 426 7.20 14.67 8.15
N LEU A 427 8.28 13.94 7.78
CA LEU A 427 8.41 13.29 6.49
C LEU A 427 7.27 12.29 6.22
N PRO A 428 6.91 11.38 7.15
CA PRO A 428 5.82 10.44 6.89
C PRO A 428 4.48 11.11 6.64
N ALA A 429 4.12 12.14 7.43
CA ALA A 429 2.87 12.88 7.23
C ALA A 429 2.86 13.67 5.91
N GLU A 430 4.01 14.21 5.48
CA GLU A 430 4.14 14.91 4.20
C GLU A 430 4.03 13.96 3.00
N ILE A 431 4.70 12.78 3.04
CA ILE A 431 4.57 11.74 2.01
C ILE A 431 3.12 11.30 1.91
N TRP A 432 2.50 10.99 3.06
CA TRP A 432 1.10 10.58 3.14
C TRP A 432 0.17 11.62 2.52
N ARG A 433 0.32 12.90 2.88
CA ARG A 433 -0.49 13.99 2.36
C ARG A 433 -0.37 14.15 0.85
N ARG A 434 0.86 14.12 0.31
CA ARG A 434 1.11 14.22 -1.14
C ARG A 434 0.44 13.08 -1.88
N PHE A 435 0.69 11.84 -1.44
CA PHE A 435 0.06 10.66 -2.00
C PHE A 435 -1.47 10.74 -1.97
N MET A 436 -2.04 10.96 -0.79
CA MET A 436 -3.50 10.96 -0.64
C MET A 436 -4.17 12.12 -1.36
N SER A 437 -3.53 13.27 -1.48
CA SER A 437 -4.07 14.38 -2.26
C SER A 437 -4.21 14.00 -3.72
N GLU A 438 -3.16 13.44 -4.32
CA GLU A 438 -3.14 13.03 -5.72
C GLU A 438 -4.04 11.81 -5.99
N ALA A 439 -3.99 10.80 -5.12
CA ALA A 439 -4.83 9.60 -5.25
C ALA A 439 -6.34 9.89 -5.15
N HIS A 440 -6.71 11.06 -4.67
CA HIS A 440 -8.11 11.51 -4.56
C HIS A 440 -8.51 12.56 -5.60
N GLU A 441 -7.64 12.90 -6.54
CA GLU A 441 -7.99 13.85 -7.60
C GLU A 441 -9.19 13.34 -8.40
N GLY A 442 -10.14 14.25 -8.65
CA GLY A 442 -11.39 13.91 -9.36
C GLY A 442 -12.41 13.07 -8.56
N LEU A 443 -12.08 12.57 -7.37
CA LEU A 443 -13.03 11.84 -6.56
C LEU A 443 -13.87 12.78 -5.68
N PRO A 444 -15.18 12.52 -5.51
CA PRO A 444 -16.01 13.27 -4.58
C PRO A 444 -15.54 13.04 -3.14
N GLY A 445 -15.77 14.01 -2.26
CA GLY A 445 -15.50 13.85 -0.84
C GLY A 445 -16.43 12.81 -0.22
N ALA A 446 -15.88 11.83 0.53
CA ALA A 446 -16.66 10.90 1.34
C ALA A 446 -16.54 11.26 2.84
N PRO A 447 -17.62 11.16 3.62
CA PRO A 447 -17.58 11.39 5.04
C PRO A 447 -16.75 10.32 5.75
N LEU A 448 -16.11 10.67 6.85
CA LEU A 448 -15.59 9.70 7.80
C LEU A 448 -16.74 9.18 8.66
N SER A 449 -16.58 7.93 9.14
CA SER A 449 -17.46 7.40 10.16
C SER A 449 -17.43 8.30 11.41
N ALA A 450 -18.60 8.67 11.90
CA ALA A 450 -18.76 9.50 13.07
C ALA A 450 -19.99 9.04 13.88
N PRO A 451 -19.99 9.18 15.21
CA PRO A 451 -21.17 8.92 16.03
C PRO A 451 -22.37 9.73 15.53
N ALA A 452 -23.54 9.12 15.56
CA ALA A 452 -24.77 9.88 15.33
C ALA A 452 -24.82 11.07 16.31
N PRO A 453 -25.27 12.27 15.89
CA PRO A 453 -25.42 13.39 16.79
C PRO A 453 -26.30 12.97 17.95
N GLN A 454 -25.75 12.99 19.17
CA GLN A 454 -26.52 12.69 20.38
C GLN A 454 -27.68 13.68 20.43
N ARG A 455 -28.92 13.22 20.35
CA ARG A 455 -30.09 14.04 20.64
C ARG A 455 -29.90 14.55 22.08
N ARG A 456 -29.77 15.85 22.26
CA ARG A 456 -29.83 16.47 23.58
C ARG A 456 -31.17 16.05 24.20
N GLY A 457 -31.16 15.11 25.14
CA GLY A 457 -32.39 14.53 25.74
C GLY A 457 -32.21 13.10 26.22
N ALA A 458 -31.43 12.26 25.52
CA ALA A 458 -31.25 10.86 25.90
C ALA A 458 -30.53 10.64 27.25
N ARG A 459 -29.80 11.64 27.73
CA ARG A 459 -29.10 11.60 29.03
C ARG A 459 -30.07 11.94 30.17
N GLU A 460 -31.03 12.84 29.96
CA GLU A 460 -32.07 13.17 30.92
C GLU A 460 -33.11 12.07 31.10
N GLU A 461 -33.47 11.36 30.02
CA GLU A 461 -34.40 10.23 30.09
C GLU A 461 -33.80 9.00 30.80
N ARG A 462 -32.49 8.74 30.69
CA ARG A 462 -31.83 7.65 31.44
C ARG A 462 -31.68 7.98 32.94
N LEU A 463 -31.49 9.24 33.29
CA LEU A 463 -31.48 9.67 34.70
C LEU A 463 -32.87 9.70 35.32
N ALA A 464 -33.90 10.02 34.55
CA ALA A 464 -35.29 9.99 35.02
C ALA A 464 -35.85 8.56 35.19
N ALA A 465 -35.24 7.55 34.61
CA ALA A 465 -35.62 6.15 34.81
C ALA A 465 -34.94 5.50 36.05
N TYR A 466 -34.05 6.21 36.73
CA TYR A 466 -33.36 5.75 37.95
C TYR A 466 -33.80 6.47 39.23
N TYR A 467 -34.74 7.40 39.15
CA TYR A 467 -35.46 8.02 40.26
C TYR A 467 -36.97 7.75 40.11
#